data_491e6af315bbd48a7aad517401bf5755
#
_entry.id   491e6af315bbd48a7aad517401bf5755
#
_cell.length_a   1.000
_cell.length_b   1.000
_cell.length_c   1.000
_cell.angle_alpha   90.00
_cell.angle_beta   90.00
_cell.angle_gamma   90.00
#
_symmetry.space_group_name_H-M   'P 1'
#
loop_
_entity.id
_entity.type
_entity.pdbx_description
1 polymer ?
#
loop_
_entity_poly.entity_id
_entity_poly.type
_entity_poly.pdbx_seq_one_letter_code
_entity_poly.pdbx_strand_id
1 'polypeptide(L)'
;MGSRGVASYNDSDGPVPAKKDMPTAFVRGFRELLTKALATVDPDSGKRLGICIGVYAFYDFDGEPIYVGQTREDFGTRIGRHLRGQRTDTLAYRILDPFEVAEMELYPLEHLRKEPETKAKVDAIEYSVYVHAIEQSKYKAILNEKIPPVSDPVPLPPSMQFNLIPDGMREDREHPDVRIARRADTLSRVAAVAHERGEVSAGLRRVIVIQAVRLADLAAARLAYAEGRKRPDPEAIDVPALVGNVMKEFGDARDD
;
A
#
# COMPACT_ATOMS: atom_id res chain seq x y z
N MET A 1 12.08 48.66 -36.76
CA MET A 1 11.11 48.18 -35.77
C MET A 1 10.44 46.95 -36.34
N GLY A 2 10.92 45.77 -35.98
CA GLY A 2 10.41 44.51 -36.47
C GLY A 2 9.60 43.83 -35.36
N SER A 3 8.30 43.72 -35.57
CA SER A 3 7.40 42.97 -34.72
C SER A 3 7.71 41.46 -34.87
N ARG A 4 8.21 40.83 -33.81
CA ARG A 4 8.27 39.38 -33.72
C ARG A 4 6.84 38.85 -33.53
N GLY A 5 6.29 38.22 -34.58
CA GLY A 5 5.06 37.47 -34.46
C GLY A 5 5.20 36.36 -33.45
N VAL A 6 4.33 36.34 -32.46
CA VAL A 6 4.14 35.21 -31.56
C VAL A 6 3.50 34.09 -32.42
N ALA A 7 4.22 33.00 -32.64
CA ALA A 7 3.66 31.83 -33.26
C ALA A 7 2.53 31.31 -32.38
N SER A 8 1.27 31.42 -32.86
CA SER A 8 0.15 30.73 -32.26
C SER A 8 0.38 29.23 -32.40
N TYR A 9 0.47 28.52 -31.29
CA TYR A 9 0.42 27.09 -31.24
C TYR A 9 -0.98 26.68 -31.70
N ASN A 10 -1.12 26.33 -32.97
CA ASN A 10 -2.37 25.78 -33.47
C ASN A 10 -2.56 24.41 -32.81
N ASP A 11 -3.70 24.24 -32.16
CA ASP A 11 -4.24 22.98 -31.72
C ASP A 11 -4.06 21.94 -32.84
N SER A 12 -3.28 20.93 -32.55
CA SER A 12 -3.10 19.80 -33.46
C SER A 12 -4.43 19.08 -33.62
N ASP A 13 -5.00 19.05 -34.79
CA ASP A 13 -6.11 18.19 -35.23
C ASP A 13 -5.72 16.69 -35.20
N GLY A 14 -4.95 16.27 -34.23
CA GLY A 14 -4.64 14.87 -33.97
C GLY A 14 -5.89 14.15 -33.45
N PRO A 15 -6.11 12.88 -33.82
CA PRO A 15 -7.25 12.14 -33.35
C PRO A 15 -7.23 12.09 -31.81
N VAL A 16 -8.35 12.44 -31.18
CA VAL A 16 -8.51 12.29 -29.73
C VAL A 16 -8.26 10.84 -29.35
N PRO A 17 -7.32 10.54 -28.44
CA PRO A 17 -7.01 9.17 -28.05
C PRO A 17 -8.28 8.43 -27.65
N ALA A 18 -8.47 7.22 -28.15
CA ALA A 18 -9.60 6.39 -27.73
C ALA A 18 -9.52 6.16 -26.21
N LYS A 19 -10.67 6.10 -25.54
CA LYS A 19 -10.75 5.91 -24.06
C LYS A 19 -9.90 4.74 -23.55
N LYS A 20 -9.71 3.69 -24.35
CA LYS A 20 -8.83 2.55 -24.07
C LYS A 20 -7.34 2.90 -24.01
N ASP A 21 -6.94 4.00 -24.64
CA ASP A 21 -5.54 4.44 -24.73
C ASP A 21 -5.17 5.41 -23.60
N MET A 22 -6.15 5.79 -22.81
CA MET A 22 -6.01 6.57 -21.58
C MET A 22 -6.12 5.61 -20.40
N PRO A 23 -5.38 5.26 -19.64
CA PRO A 23 -4.17 5.62 -18.96
C PRO A 23 -2.89 5.07 -19.63
N THR A 24 -1.73 5.34 -19.01
CA THR A 24 -0.44 4.82 -19.47
C THR A 24 -0.42 3.29 -19.53
N ALA A 25 0.49 2.72 -20.32
CA ALA A 25 0.64 1.27 -20.47
C ALA A 25 0.83 0.56 -19.10
N PHE A 26 1.64 1.14 -18.21
CA PHE A 26 1.84 0.61 -16.86
C PHE A 26 0.51 0.53 -16.08
N VAL A 27 -0.26 1.62 -16.05
CA VAL A 27 -1.53 1.66 -15.32
C VAL A 27 -2.54 0.67 -15.88
N ARG A 28 -2.56 0.48 -17.20
CA ARG A 28 -3.41 -0.56 -17.83
C ARG A 28 -3.00 -1.95 -17.40
N GLY A 29 -1.72 -2.30 -17.55
CA GLY A 29 -1.20 -3.62 -17.18
C GLY A 29 -1.39 -3.92 -15.69
N PHE A 30 -1.12 -2.96 -14.81
CA PHE A 30 -1.39 -3.09 -13.38
C PHE A 30 -2.87 -3.40 -13.08
N ARG A 31 -3.79 -2.67 -13.72
CA ARG A 31 -5.24 -2.91 -13.56
C ARG A 31 -5.69 -4.24 -14.13
N GLU A 32 -5.07 -4.71 -15.21
CA GLU A 32 -5.33 -6.02 -15.80
C GLU A 32 -4.87 -7.15 -14.87
N LEU A 33 -3.66 -7.05 -14.32
CA LEU A 33 -3.14 -8.02 -13.35
C LEU A 33 -4.01 -8.07 -12.09
N LEU A 34 -4.38 -6.92 -11.54
CA LEU A 34 -5.30 -6.85 -10.42
C LEU A 34 -6.66 -7.49 -10.75
N THR A 35 -7.18 -7.27 -11.94
CA THR A 35 -8.45 -7.88 -12.38
C THR A 35 -8.32 -9.38 -12.51
N LYS A 36 -7.21 -9.89 -13.07
CA LYS A 36 -6.92 -11.32 -13.16
C LYS A 36 -6.80 -11.97 -11.78
N ALA A 37 -6.07 -11.34 -10.87
CA ALA A 37 -5.94 -11.82 -9.48
C ALA A 37 -7.31 -11.95 -8.80
N LEU A 38 -8.15 -10.92 -8.90
CA LEU A 38 -9.50 -10.93 -8.32
C LEU A 38 -10.48 -11.88 -9.04
N ALA A 39 -10.18 -12.28 -10.28
CA ALA A 39 -10.96 -13.28 -11.03
C ALA A 39 -10.54 -14.73 -10.71
N THR A 40 -9.40 -14.93 -10.07
CA THR A 40 -8.93 -16.27 -9.63
C THR A 40 -9.96 -16.89 -8.70
N VAL A 41 -10.17 -18.19 -8.85
CA VAL A 41 -11.12 -18.95 -8.03
C VAL A 41 -10.41 -19.41 -6.75
N ASP A 42 -11.03 -19.11 -5.61
CA ASP A 42 -10.64 -19.65 -4.33
C ASP A 42 -10.94 -21.17 -4.28
N PRO A 43 -9.93 -22.01 -4.06
CA PRO A 43 -10.12 -23.46 -4.10
C PRO A 43 -11.08 -23.99 -3.02
N ASP A 44 -11.17 -23.30 -1.87
CA ASP A 44 -11.97 -23.76 -0.75
C ASP A 44 -13.45 -23.44 -0.94
N SER A 45 -13.77 -22.23 -1.41
CA SER A 45 -15.16 -21.80 -1.59
C SER A 45 -15.70 -22.00 -3.01
N GLY A 46 -14.84 -22.23 -4.00
CA GLY A 46 -15.18 -22.29 -5.41
C GLY A 46 -15.64 -20.93 -6.00
N LYS A 47 -15.48 -19.84 -5.27
CA LYS A 47 -15.88 -18.49 -5.69
C LYS A 47 -14.68 -17.71 -6.22
N ARG A 48 -14.94 -16.69 -7.05
CA ARG A 48 -13.89 -15.74 -7.44
C ARG A 48 -13.46 -14.93 -6.23
N LEU A 49 -12.15 -14.72 -6.06
CA LEU A 49 -11.60 -13.95 -4.95
C LEU A 49 -12.24 -12.55 -4.84
N GLY A 50 -12.50 -11.92 -5.98
CA GLY A 50 -13.09 -10.58 -5.99
C GLY A 50 -14.40 -10.42 -5.25
N ILE A 51 -15.18 -11.52 -5.06
CA ILE A 51 -16.44 -11.51 -4.30
C ILE A 51 -16.32 -12.12 -2.90
N CYS A 52 -15.13 -12.59 -2.51
CA CYS A 52 -14.90 -13.16 -1.19
C CYS A 52 -14.62 -12.08 -0.13
N ILE A 53 -14.98 -12.38 1.11
CA ILE A 53 -14.50 -11.65 2.29
C ILE A 53 -13.13 -12.19 2.70
N GLY A 54 -12.35 -11.40 3.45
CA GLY A 54 -11.09 -11.88 3.98
C GLY A 54 -10.11 -10.78 4.37
N VAL A 55 -8.88 -11.21 4.60
CA VAL A 55 -7.74 -10.36 4.93
C VAL A 55 -6.80 -10.26 3.73
N TYR A 56 -6.11 -9.14 3.57
CA TYR A 56 -5.14 -8.93 2.50
C TYR A 56 -3.92 -8.19 3.03
N ALA A 57 -2.78 -8.49 2.42
CA ALA A 57 -1.52 -7.79 2.66
C ALA A 57 -0.95 -7.27 1.35
N PHE A 58 -0.26 -6.13 1.40
CA PHE A 58 0.47 -5.53 0.28
C PHE A 58 1.95 -5.50 0.59
N TYR A 59 2.75 -5.77 -0.44
CA TYR A 59 4.19 -5.80 -0.37
C TYR A 59 4.79 -4.87 -1.44
N ASP A 60 5.94 -4.28 -1.14
CA ASP A 60 6.68 -3.46 -2.09
C ASP A 60 7.61 -4.30 -3.00
N PHE A 61 8.43 -3.65 -3.82
CA PHE A 61 9.34 -4.30 -4.76
C PHE A 61 10.43 -5.16 -4.09
N ASP A 62 10.72 -4.92 -2.82
CA ASP A 62 11.70 -5.68 -2.04
C ASP A 62 11.05 -6.86 -1.28
N GLY A 63 9.77 -7.13 -1.49
CA GLY A 63 8.98 -8.07 -0.70
C GLY A 63 8.71 -7.59 0.74
N GLU A 64 8.93 -6.31 1.01
CA GLU A 64 8.69 -5.70 2.31
C GLU A 64 7.19 -5.49 2.51
N PRO A 65 6.59 -6.04 3.58
CA PRO A 65 5.18 -5.78 3.88
C PRO A 65 4.95 -4.30 4.19
N ILE A 66 3.92 -3.72 3.58
CA ILE A 66 3.64 -2.30 3.72
C ILE A 66 2.27 -2.00 4.29
N TYR A 67 1.31 -2.91 4.14
CA TYR A 67 -0.05 -2.70 4.61
C TYR A 67 -0.80 -4.01 4.80
N VAL A 68 -1.61 -4.11 5.83
CA VAL A 68 -2.58 -5.19 6.06
C VAL A 68 -3.97 -4.59 6.23
N GLY A 69 -4.98 -5.26 5.71
CA GLY A 69 -6.37 -4.84 5.89
C GLY A 69 -7.34 -5.99 5.72
N GLN A 70 -8.59 -5.76 6.09
CA GLN A 70 -9.66 -6.73 5.96
C GLN A 70 -10.87 -6.17 5.22
N THR A 71 -11.70 -7.07 4.71
CA THR A 71 -13.01 -6.72 4.19
C THR A 71 -14.05 -7.77 4.57
N ARG A 72 -15.23 -7.30 4.97
CA ARG A 72 -16.43 -8.11 5.16
C ARG A 72 -17.48 -7.83 4.08
N GLU A 73 -17.14 -6.96 3.13
CA GLU A 73 -17.89 -6.75 1.89
C GLU A 73 -17.40 -7.75 0.84
N ASP A 74 -16.38 -7.36 0.09
CA ASP A 74 -15.67 -8.17 -0.88
C ASP A 74 -14.28 -7.57 -1.19
N PHE A 75 -13.34 -8.40 -1.66
CA PHE A 75 -12.00 -7.94 -2.04
C PHE A 75 -12.04 -6.96 -3.21
N GLY A 76 -12.91 -7.20 -4.20
CA GLY A 76 -12.99 -6.38 -5.40
C GLY A 76 -13.27 -4.92 -5.08
N THR A 77 -14.28 -4.69 -4.23
CA THR A 77 -14.66 -3.36 -3.76
C THR A 77 -13.57 -2.74 -2.89
N ARG A 78 -13.08 -3.47 -1.88
CA ARG A 78 -12.13 -2.93 -0.90
C ARG A 78 -10.77 -2.63 -1.51
N ILE A 79 -10.18 -3.57 -2.24
CA ILE A 79 -8.88 -3.42 -2.90
C ILE A 79 -8.98 -2.43 -4.06
N GLY A 80 -10.09 -2.45 -4.81
CA GLY A 80 -10.36 -1.45 -5.85
C GLY A 80 -10.33 -0.02 -5.32
N ARG A 81 -10.84 0.23 -4.13
CA ARG A 81 -10.74 1.54 -3.47
C ARG A 81 -9.29 1.93 -3.18
N HIS A 82 -8.45 1.00 -2.75
CA HIS A 82 -7.03 1.27 -2.46
C HIS A 82 -6.19 1.45 -3.72
N LEU A 83 -6.32 0.54 -4.69
CA LEU A 83 -5.36 0.44 -5.80
C LEU A 83 -5.84 1.08 -7.11
N ARG A 84 -7.15 1.35 -7.28
CA ARG A 84 -7.68 1.98 -8.49
C ARG A 84 -8.01 3.47 -8.34
N GLY A 85 -7.79 4.04 -7.15
CA GLY A 85 -8.08 5.45 -6.90
C GLY A 85 -9.58 5.82 -6.92
N GLN A 86 -10.47 4.86 -6.66
CA GLN A 86 -11.92 5.06 -6.70
C GLN A 86 -12.49 5.70 -5.43
N ARG A 87 -11.64 6.26 -4.56
CA ARG A 87 -12.08 6.89 -3.31
C ARG A 87 -12.14 8.40 -3.39
N THR A 88 -13.23 8.92 -2.86
CA THR A 88 -13.38 10.32 -2.43
C THR A 88 -12.74 10.58 -1.06
N ASP A 89 -12.41 9.52 -0.30
CA ASP A 89 -11.78 9.58 1.00
C ASP A 89 -10.26 9.75 0.85
N THR A 90 -9.84 10.98 1.03
CA THR A 90 -8.51 11.47 0.69
C THR A 90 -7.37 10.88 1.51
N LEU A 91 -7.62 10.38 2.72
CA LEU A 91 -6.57 9.96 3.64
C LEU A 91 -5.98 8.59 3.27
N ALA A 92 -6.83 7.58 3.10
CA ALA A 92 -6.36 6.23 2.77
C ALA A 92 -5.67 6.14 1.40
N TYR A 93 -6.00 7.03 0.47
CA TYR A 93 -5.34 7.15 -0.84
C TYR A 93 -3.96 7.79 -0.75
N ARG A 94 -3.71 8.61 0.29
CA ARG A 94 -2.44 9.34 0.44
C ARG A 94 -1.41 8.61 1.27
N ILE A 95 -1.82 7.67 2.12
CA ILE A 95 -0.92 6.87 2.97
C ILE A 95 -0.12 5.86 2.15
N LEU A 96 -0.75 5.25 1.15
CA LEU A 96 -0.19 4.20 0.30
C LEU A 96 -0.15 4.67 -1.15
N ASP A 97 1.02 4.63 -1.78
CA ASP A 97 1.13 4.76 -3.23
C ASP A 97 0.78 3.42 -3.89
N PRO A 98 -0.31 3.36 -4.69
CA PRO A 98 -0.69 2.12 -5.36
C PRO A 98 0.41 1.53 -6.25
N PHE A 99 1.31 2.36 -6.76
CA PHE A 99 2.38 1.95 -7.66
C PHE A 99 3.70 1.60 -6.96
N GLU A 100 3.73 1.67 -5.63
CA GLU A 100 4.72 1.02 -4.77
C GLU A 100 4.25 -0.36 -4.29
N VAL A 101 3.01 -0.77 -4.60
CA VAL A 101 2.49 -2.12 -4.34
C VAL A 101 2.92 -3.02 -5.49
N ALA A 102 3.93 -3.84 -5.27
CA ALA A 102 4.41 -4.81 -6.25
C ALA A 102 3.65 -6.13 -6.17
N GLU A 103 3.28 -6.54 -4.96
CA GLU A 103 2.63 -7.82 -4.71
C GLU A 103 1.45 -7.67 -3.74
N MET A 104 0.49 -8.55 -3.90
CA MET A 104 -0.71 -8.64 -3.08
C MET A 104 -0.92 -10.07 -2.64
N GLU A 105 -1.17 -10.27 -1.36
CA GLU A 105 -1.53 -11.55 -0.78
C GLU A 105 -2.95 -11.50 -0.24
N LEU A 106 -3.76 -12.50 -0.58
CA LEU A 106 -5.17 -12.61 -0.20
C LEU A 106 -5.38 -13.86 0.65
N TYR A 107 -6.04 -13.69 1.78
CA TYR A 107 -6.50 -14.72 2.71
C TYR A 107 -8.02 -14.81 2.62
N PRO A 108 -8.60 -15.62 1.70
CA PRO A 108 -10.04 -15.71 1.54
C PRO A 108 -10.69 -16.40 2.75
N LEU A 109 -11.77 -15.82 3.26
CA LEU A 109 -12.48 -16.28 4.44
C LEU A 109 -13.98 -16.44 4.13
N GLU A 110 -14.31 -16.83 2.91
CA GLU A 110 -15.70 -16.89 2.46
C GLU A 110 -16.55 -17.87 3.28
N HIS A 111 -15.93 -18.92 3.84
CA HIS A 111 -16.58 -19.86 4.75
C HIS A 111 -17.11 -19.18 6.02
N LEU A 112 -16.48 -18.09 6.46
CA LEU A 112 -16.92 -17.33 7.65
C LEU A 112 -18.09 -16.38 7.37
N ARG A 113 -18.46 -16.10 6.11
CA ARG A 113 -19.40 -15.02 5.75
C ARG A 113 -20.77 -15.12 6.47
N LYS A 114 -21.23 -16.32 6.72
CA LYS A 114 -22.54 -16.59 7.34
C LYS A 114 -22.43 -17.14 8.76
N GLU A 115 -21.22 -17.21 9.30
CA GLU A 115 -21.05 -17.75 10.64
C GLU A 115 -21.40 -16.73 11.73
N PRO A 116 -21.86 -17.18 12.89
CA PRO A 116 -21.90 -16.34 14.07
C PRO A 116 -20.51 -15.75 14.34
N GLU A 117 -20.47 -14.49 14.81
CA GLU A 117 -19.23 -13.81 15.18
C GLU A 117 -18.21 -13.62 14.02
N THR A 118 -18.66 -13.64 12.76
CA THR A 118 -17.82 -13.38 11.58
C THR A 118 -16.89 -12.18 11.79
N LYS A 119 -17.42 -11.10 12.40
CA LYS A 119 -16.62 -9.90 12.66
C LYS A 119 -15.43 -10.21 13.55
N ALA A 120 -15.64 -10.83 14.70
CA ALA A 120 -14.57 -11.13 15.67
C ALA A 120 -13.55 -12.09 15.08
N LYS A 121 -13.98 -13.10 14.33
CA LYS A 121 -13.09 -14.08 13.65
C LYS A 121 -12.22 -13.39 12.60
N VAL A 122 -12.79 -12.55 11.75
CA VAL A 122 -12.04 -11.82 10.72
C VAL A 122 -11.09 -10.80 11.35
N ASP A 123 -11.52 -10.09 12.42
CA ASP A 123 -10.66 -9.15 13.15
C ASP A 123 -9.46 -9.89 13.80
N ALA A 124 -9.65 -11.09 14.36
CA ALA A 124 -8.57 -11.89 14.94
C ALA A 124 -7.55 -12.37 13.87
N ILE A 125 -8.05 -12.78 12.69
CA ILE A 125 -7.18 -13.15 11.56
C ILE A 125 -6.44 -11.92 11.03
N GLU A 126 -7.11 -10.77 10.89
CA GLU A 126 -6.46 -9.53 10.48
C GLU A 126 -5.32 -9.17 11.43
N TYR A 127 -5.56 -9.24 12.75
CA TYR A 127 -4.52 -8.98 13.74
C TYR A 127 -3.35 -9.96 13.63
N SER A 128 -3.62 -11.25 13.44
CA SER A 128 -2.56 -12.26 13.28
C SER A 128 -1.72 -12.04 12.01
N VAL A 129 -2.36 -11.70 10.87
CA VAL A 129 -1.64 -11.33 9.64
C VAL A 129 -0.86 -10.02 9.83
N TYR A 130 -1.40 -9.06 10.56
CA TYR A 130 -0.73 -7.81 10.89
C TYR A 130 0.53 -8.02 11.73
N VAL A 131 0.44 -8.84 12.79
CA VAL A 131 1.59 -9.19 13.63
C VAL A 131 2.66 -9.90 12.80
N HIS A 132 2.26 -10.88 12.00
CA HIS A 132 3.16 -11.59 11.10
C HIS A 132 3.87 -10.65 10.11
N ALA A 133 3.15 -9.70 9.51
CA ALA A 133 3.73 -8.71 8.63
C ALA A 133 4.76 -7.82 9.34
N ILE A 134 4.51 -7.41 10.59
CA ILE A 134 5.48 -6.64 11.40
C ILE A 134 6.73 -7.48 11.71
N GLU A 135 6.57 -8.75 12.05
CA GLU A 135 7.70 -9.66 12.32
C GLU A 135 8.59 -9.84 11.10
N GLN A 136 8.00 -9.92 9.91
CA GLN A 136 8.72 -10.01 8.63
C GLN A 136 9.34 -8.69 8.19
N SER A 137 8.76 -7.56 8.57
CA SER A 137 9.25 -6.25 8.18
C SER A 137 10.64 -5.98 8.75
N LYS A 138 11.56 -5.55 7.89
CA LYS A 138 12.89 -5.07 8.30
C LYS A 138 12.82 -3.79 9.16
N TYR A 139 11.70 -3.07 9.09
CA TYR A 139 11.46 -1.88 9.91
C TYR A 139 10.68 -2.19 11.19
N LYS A 140 10.24 -3.43 11.41
CA LYS A 140 9.35 -3.83 12.51
C LYS A 140 8.12 -2.94 12.65
N ALA A 141 7.67 -2.37 11.53
CA ALA A 141 6.50 -1.50 11.42
C ALA A 141 5.99 -1.45 9.98
N ILE A 142 4.69 -1.29 9.78
CA ILE A 142 4.03 -1.15 8.48
C ILE A 142 3.14 0.10 8.43
N LEU A 143 2.63 0.45 7.25
CA LEU A 143 1.95 1.74 6.99
C LEU A 143 0.47 1.76 7.40
N ASN A 144 0.08 0.93 8.36
CA ASN A 144 -1.27 0.96 8.88
C ASN A 144 -1.49 2.20 9.76
N GLU A 145 -2.46 3.04 9.39
CA GLU A 145 -2.89 4.15 10.24
C GLU A 145 -3.55 3.61 11.52
N LYS A 146 -4.44 2.61 11.36
CA LYS A 146 -5.10 1.95 12.48
C LYS A 146 -4.47 0.59 12.72
N ILE A 147 -4.15 0.30 13.97
CA ILE A 147 -3.80 -1.03 14.41
C ILE A 147 -5.10 -1.85 14.44
N PRO A 148 -5.13 -3.08 13.87
CA PRO A 148 -6.30 -3.94 14.01
C PRO A 148 -6.66 -4.20 15.47
N PRO A 149 -7.94 -4.48 15.79
CA PRO A 149 -8.33 -4.84 17.15
C PRO A 149 -7.46 -5.96 17.72
N VAL A 150 -6.83 -5.70 18.85
CA VAL A 150 -5.93 -6.67 19.49
C VAL A 150 -6.71 -7.94 19.87
N SER A 151 -6.16 -9.07 19.52
CA SER A 151 -6.70 -10.39 19.86
C SER A 151 -5.58 -11.38 20.17
N ASP A 152 -5.93 -12.55 20.71
CA ASP A 152 -5.00 -13.65 20.76
C ASP A 152 -4.64 -14.10 19.33
N PRO A 153 -3.37 -14.39 19.04
CA PRO A 153 -2.96 -14.86 17.73
C PRO A 153 -3.67 -16.16 17.35
N VAL A 154 -4.18 -16.22 16.14
CA VAL A 154 -4.76 -17.42 15.55
C VAL A 154 -3.89 -17.94 14.39
N PRO A 155 -3.92 -19.24 14.05
CA PRO A 155 -3.21 -19.76 12.89
C PRO A 155 -3.60 -19.00 11.62
N LEU A 156 -2.61 -18.66 10.80
CA LEU A 156 -2.85 -18.00 9.51
C LEU A 156 -3.57 -18.97 8.56
N PRO A 157 -4.66 -18.56 7.95
CA PRO A 157 -5.33 -19.35 6.93
C PRO A 157 -4.49 -19.47 5.66
N PRO A 158 -4.81 -20.42 4.75
CA PRO A 158 -4.21 -20.46 3.42
C PRO A 158 -4.36 -19.13 2.68
N SER A 159 -3.32 -18.74 1.95
CA SER A 159 -3.29 -17.51 1.19
C SER A 159 -2.92 -17.72 -0.28
N MET A 160 -3.17 -16.73 -1.09
CA MET A 160 -2.74 -16.66 -2.49
C MET A 160 -2.03 -15.33 -2.75
N GLN A 161 -0.82 -15.42 -3.32
CA GLN A 161 0.02 -14.27 -3.63
C GLN A 161 -0.01 -13.94 -5.13
N PHE A 162 -0.06 -12.67 -5.47
CA PHE A 162 -0.19 -12.17 -6.84
C PHE A 162 0.79 -11.03 -7.09
N ASN A 163 1.57 -11.14 -8.18
CA ASN A 163 2.36 -10.03 -8.70
C ASN A 163 1.41 -9.03 -9.43
N LEU A 164 1.59 -7.74 -9.17
CA LEU A 164 0.80 -6.65 -9.77
C LEU A 164 1.61 -5.82 -10.77
N ILE A 165 2.91 -6.12 -10.95
CA ILE A 165 3.78 -5.39 -11.86
C ILE A 165 3.79 -6.09 -13.22
N PRO A 166 3.43 -5.40 -14.32
CA PRO A 166 3.46 -5.98 -15.65
C PRO A 166 4.87 -6.40 -16.07
N ASP A 167 4.96 -7.55 -16.77
CA ASP A 167 6.20 -8.04 -17.33
C ASP A 167 6.87 -6.97 -18.21
N GLY A 168 8.20 -6.89 -18.14
CA GLY A 168 9.01 -5.90 -18.87
C GLY A 168 8.94 -4.46 -18.34
N MET A 169 8.13 -4.20 -17.30
CA MET A 169 8.05 -2.87 -16.65
C MET A 169 8.58 -2.84 -15.23
N ARG A 170 9.01 -3.99 -14.71
CA ARG A 170 9.50 -4.12 -13.35
C ARG A 170 10.79 -3.33 -13.15
N GLU A 171 11.77 -3.49 -14.05
CA GLU A 171 13.09 -2.86 -13.97
C GLU A 171 12.99 -1.33 -13.81
N ASP A 172 12.17 -0.67 -14.64
CA ASP A 172 11.96 0.77 -14.55
C ASP A 172 11.29 1.19 -13.24
N ARG A 173 10.38 0.35 -12.70
CA ARG A 173 9.59 0.70 -11.52
C ARG A 173 10.29 0.42 -10.21
N GLU A 174 11.08 -0.65 -10.14
CA GLU A 174 11.89 -0.97 -8.96
C GLU A 174 13.17 -0.15 -8.85
N HIS A 175 13.54 0.61 -9.92
CA HIS A 175 14.72 1.45 -9.90
C HIS A 175 14.74 2.38 -8.68
N PRO A 176 15.82 2.40 -7.88
CA PRO A 176 15.85 3.14 -6.61
C PRO A 176 15.49 4.62 -6.75
N ASP A 177 15.96 5.31 -7.80
CA ASP A 177 15.71 6.75 -7.97
C ASP A 177 14.21 7.02 -8.27
N VAL A 178 13.53 6.12 -8.99
CA VAL A 178 12.08 6.20 -9.21
C VAL A 178 11.33 6.01 -7.89
N ARG A 179 11.69 5.01 -7.11
CA ARG A 179 11.06 4.71 -5.81
C ARG A 179 11.33 5.80 -4.78
N ILE A 180 12.54 6.38 -4.75
CA ILE A 180 12.87 7.54 -3.90
C ILE A 180 11.94 8.70 -4.22
N ALA A 181 11.80 9.07 -5.49
CA ALA A 181 10.92 10.17 -5.91
C ALA A 181 9.47 9.92 -5.52
N ARG A 182 8.95 8.70 -5.70
CA ARG A 182 7.57 8.33 -5.35
C ARG A 182 7.33 8.33 -3.85
N ARG A 183 8.26 7.82 -3.06
CA ARG A 183 8.17 7.83 -1.58
C ARG A 183 8.24 9.25 -1.03
N ALA A 184 9.10 10.11 -1.59
CA ALA A 184 9.18 11.51 -1.21
C ALA A 184 7.87 12.26 -1.50
N ASP A 185 7.26 12.04 -2.66
CA ASP A 185 5.96 12.60 -3.04
C ASP A 185 4.84 12.10 -2.11
N THR A 186 4.82 10.80 -1.79
CA THR A 186 3.85 10.22 -0.86
C THR A 186 4.01 10.82 0.54
N LEU A 187 5.24 10.90 1.06
CA LEU A 187 5.53 11.51 2.35
C LEU A 187 5.08 12.97 2.40
N SER A 188 5.38 13.75 1.36
CA SER A 188 4.95 15.15 1.24
C SER A 188 3.43 15.29 1.30
N ARG A 189 2.70 14.45 0.56
CA ARG A 189 1.22 14.48 0.56
C ARG A 189 0.62 14.11 1.92
N VAL A 190 1.15 13.10 2.59
CA VAL A 190 0.66 12.70 3.92
C VAL A 190 0.96 13.80 4.95
N ALA A 191 2.15 14.40 4.90
CA ALA A 191 2.53 15.50 5.78
C ALA A 191 1.65 16.74 5.55
N ALA A 192 1.32 17.07 4.28
CA ALA A 192 0.41 18.16 3.95
C ALA A 192 -0.99 17.93 4.55
N VAL A 193 -1.53 16.72 4.45
CA VAL A 193 -2.82 16.38 5.07
C VAL A 193 -2.78 16.57 6.59
N ALA A 194 -1.69 16.14 7.25
CA ALA A 194 -1.54 16.31 8.68
C ALA A 194 -1.47 17.79 9.08
N HIS A 195 -0.82 18.63 8.27
CA HIS A 195 -0.75 20.07 8.47
C HIS A 195 -2.13 20.74 8.25
N GLU A 196 -2.78 20.45 7.13
CA GLU A 196 -4.06 21.08 6.75
C GLU A 196 -5.20 20.76 7.72
N ARG A 197 -5.20 19.54 8.28
CA ARG A 197 -6.25 19.11 9.22
C ARG A 197 -6.02 19.58 10.65
N GLY A 198 -4.79 19.94 11.00
CA GLY A 198 -4.40 20.33 12.36
C GLY A 198 -4.42 19.16 13.36
N GLU A 199 -5.60 18.63 13.67
CA GLU A 199 -5.74 17.43 14.48
C GLU A 199 -5.81 16.16 13.61
N VAL A 200 -4.88 15.25 13.84
CA VAL A 200 -4.82 13.96 13.15
C VAL A 200 -4.51 12.85 14.15
N SER A 201 -4.88 11.61 13.80
CA SER A 201 -4.63 10.42 14.63
C SER A 201 -3.13 10.23 14.91
N ALA A 202 -2.82 9.64 16.06
CA ALA A 202 -1.45 9.18 16.36
C ALA A 202 -0.95 8.21 15.28
N GLY A 203 -1.85 7.36 14.76
CA GLY A 203 -1.55 6.45 13.66
C GLY A 203 -1.08 7.14 12.39
N LEU A 204 -1.71 8.27 11.99
CA LEU A 204 -1.24 9.03 10.83
C LEU A 204 0.16 9.63 11.07
N ARG A 205 0.43 10.13 12.28
CA ARG A 205 1.77 10.62 12.65
C ARG A 205 2.80 9.51 12.59
N ARG A 206 2.46 8.31 13.07
CA ARG A 206 3.29 7.10 12.96
C ARG A 206 3.59 6.75 11.51
N VAL A 207 2.60 6.77 10.62
CA VAL A 207 2.80 6.53 9.18
C VAL A 207 3.79 7.53 8.56
N ILE A 208 3.73 8.81 8.93
CA ILE A 208 4.69 9.83 8.45
C ILE A 208 6.12 9.43 8.84
N VAL A 209 6.35 9.02 10.09
CA VAL A 209 7.68 8.59 10.56
C VAL A 209 8.15 7.35 9.79
N ILE A 210 7.31 6.33 9.65
CA ILE A 210 7.66 5.10 8.94
C ILE A 210 7.97 5.39 7.46
N GLN A 211 7.19 6.23 6.79
CA GLN A 211 7.48 6.64 5.40
C GLN A 211 8.81 7.41 5.28
N ALA A 212 9.12 8.27 6.24
CA ALA A 212 10.39 9.00 6.26
C ALA A 212 11.59 8.04 6.43
N VAL A 213 11.49 7.05 7.32
CA VAL A 213 12.54 6.03 7.50
C VAL A 213 12.69 5.17 6.25
N ARG A 214 11.61 4.70 5.64
CA ARG A 214 11.64 3.92 4.39
C ARG A 214 12.29 4.69 3.24
N LEU A 215 12.04 6.00 3.17
CA LEU A 215 12.68 6.89 2.19
C LEU A 215 14.18 7.03 2.48
N ALA A 216 14.54 7.28 3.75
CA ALA A 216 15.93 7.47 4.18
C ALA A 216 16.78 6.22 3.94
N ASP A 217 16.26 5.01 4.29
CA ASP A 217 16.95 3.73 4.05
C ASP A 217 17.25 3.52 2.56
N LEU A 218 16.25 3.75 1.69
CA LEU A 218 16.43 3.57 0.25
C LEU A 218 17.41 4.59 -0.34
N ALA A 219 17.34 5.84 0.10
CA ALA A 219 18.28 6.89 -0.32
C ALA A 219 19.70 6.60 0.17
N ALA A 220 19.87 6.12 1.40
CA ALA A 220 21.16 5.73 1.95
C ALA A 220 21.76 4.52 1.22
N ALA A 221 20.93 3.53 0.87
CA ALA A 221 21.35 2.39 0.04
C ALA A 221 21.81 2.85 -1.35
N ARG A 222 21.11 3.81 -1.96
CA ARG A 222 21.47 4.39 -3.27
C ARG A 222 22.77 5.19 -3.22
N LEU A 223 22.97 5.97 -2.14
CA LEU A 223 24.21 6.68 -1.89
C LEU A 223 25.39 5.71 -1.72
N ALA A 224 25.23 4.69 -0.90
CA ALA A 224 26.25 3.67 -0.69
C ALA A 224 26.67 2.98 -1.99
N TYR A 225 25.70 2.66 -2.86
CA TYR A 225 25.97 2.14 -4.20
C TYR A 225 26.80 3.12 -5.04
N ALA A 226 26.44 4.40 -5.06
CA ALA A 226 27.16 5.42 -5.83
C ALA A 226 28.62 5.62 -5.34
N GLU A 227 28.87 5.40 -4.06
CA GLU A 227 30.19 5.49 -3.43
C GLU A 227 30.95 4.16 -3.41
N GLY A 228 30.39 3.08 -3.94
CA GLY A 228 31.02 1.74 -3.90
C GLY A 228 31.13 1.16 -2.48
N ARG A 229 30.28 1.60 -1.55
CA ARG A 229 30.21 1.11 -0.17
C ARG A 229 29.19 0.00 0.00
N LYS A 230 29.34 -0.80 1.07
CA LYS A 230 28.31 -1.73 1.51
C LYS A 230 27.03 -0.96 1.86
N ARG A 231 25.88 -1.53 1.50
CA ARG A 231 24.57 -1.01 1.90
C ARG A 231 24.52 -0.87 3.43
N PRO A 232 24.01 0.25 3.95
CA PRO A 232 23.73 0.40 5.38
C PRO A 232 22.76 -0.67 5.88
N ASP A 233 22.91 -1.01 7.15
CA ASP A 233 21.99 -1.91 7.81
C ASP A 233 20.62 -1.20 8.00
N PRO A 234 19.51 -1.76 7.54
CA PRO A 234 18.19 -1.18 7.81
C PRO A 234 17.88 -1.02 9.31
N GLU A 235 18.45 -1.89 10.15
CA GLU A 235 18.29 -1.84 11.62
C GLU A 235 19.10 -0.73 12.29
N ALA A 236 19.94 0.00 11.53
CA ALA A 236 20.66 1.18 12.05
C ALA A 236 19.70 2.29 12.52
N ILE A 237 18.43 2.26 12.08
CA ILE A 237 17.37 3.13 12.58
C ILE A 237 16.40 2.25 13.35
N ASP A 238 16.37 2.40 14.67
CA ASP A 238 15.39 1.73 15.53
C ASP A 238 14.00 2.35 15.34
N VAL A 239 13.24 1.82 14.40
CA VAL A 239 11.91 2.34 14.08
C VAL A 239 10.93 2.16 15.24
N PRO A 240 10.87 1.01 15.94
CA PRO A 240 10.09 0.89 17.18
C PRO A 240 10.38 1.98 18.22
N ALA A 241 11.64 2.37 18.41
CA ALA A 241 11.98 3.47 19.31
C ALA A 241 11.43 4.83 18.83
N LEU A 242 11.29 5.03 17.51
CA LEU A 242 10.76 6.27 16.96
C LEU A 242 9.22 6.35 16.98
N VAL A 243 8.53 5.22 16.79
CA VAL A 243 7.07 5.20 16.60
C VAL A 243 6.32 4.63 17.81
N GLY A 244 7.03 4.09 18.78
CA GLY A 244 6.44 3.45 19.97
C GLY A 244 5.80 2.10 19.63
N ASN A 245 4.81 1.72 20.43
CA ASN A 245 4.15 0.42 20.26
C ASN A 245 3.32 0.39 18.98
N VAL A 246 3.65 -0.55 18.08
CA VAL A 246 2.93 -0.79 16.83
C VAL A 246 1.96 -1.97 16.90
N MET A 247 1.93 -2.69 18.02
CA MET A 247 1.07 -3.85 18.23
C MET A 247 -0.25 -3.50 18.93
N LYS A 248 -0.31 -2.36 19.61
CA LYS A 248 -1.48 -1.92 20.39
C LYS A 248 -1.55 -0.40 20.36
N GLU A 249 -2.75 0.13 20.07
CA GLU A 249 -2.97 1.57 20.21
C GLU A 249 -2.86 1.97 21.68
N PHE A 250 -2.25 3.12 21.93
CA PHE A 250 -2.36 3.74 23.24
C PHE A 250 -3.84 4.12 23.39
N GLY A 251 -4.51 3.55 24.39
CA GLY A 251 -5.85 3.99 24.76
C GLY A 251 -5.82 5.51 24.93
N ASP A 252 -6.86 6.18 24.46
CA ASP A 252 -7.04 7.60 24.74
C ASP A 252 -6.97 7.79 26.26
N ALA A 253 -5.83 8.30 26.73
CA ALA A 253 -5.65 8.69 28.12
C ALA A 253 -6.41 10.02 28.40
N ARG A 254 -7.68 10.09 27.97
CA ARG A 254 -8.58 11.22 28.17
C ARG A 254 -9.87 10.83 28.88
N ASP A 255 -9.91 9.65 29.49
CA ASP A 255 -10.96 9.27 30.43
C ASP A 255 -10.33 9.07 31.83
N ASP A 256 -9.95 10.19 32.46
CA ASP A 256 -9.88 10.38 33.92
C ASP A 256 -10.06 11.89 34.26
#